data_0d49dfd33d5ac631a82389ee971839c7
#
_entry.id   0d49dfd33d5ac631a82389ee971839c7
#
_cell.length_a   1.000
_cell.length_b   1.000
_cell.length_c   1.000
_cell.angle_alpha   90.00
_cell.angle_beta   90.00
_cell.angle_gamma   90.00
#
_symmetry.space_group_name_H-M   'P 1'
#
loop_
_entity.id
_entity.type
_entity.pdbx_description
1 polymer ?
#
loop_
_entity_poly.entity_id
_entity_poly.type
_entity_poly.pdbx_seq_one_letter_code
_entity_poly.pdbx_strand_id
1 'polypeptide(L)'
;MNIVVKPYGGGFSYCRPDTSWERENRDLYTPDRIERWDWAPIVFVRISKAGKYVGKKFASRYYDAFGFGALLYVGSVEGATPDTAAASCADHTSVLPFPLYNLAVLEGPGNMFKIFRNEEKIYSKDCSDVQAAIEEAICRSSEFISLRTGDIVAVELTPVQTLSERKDGDMKFSATFCENDTFCFNILY
;
A
#
# COMPACT_ATOMS: atom_id res chain seq x y z
N MET A 1 7.86 -7.19 12.31
CA MET A 1 6.67 -7.29 11.46
C MET A 1 7.13 -7.23 10.02
N ASN A 2 6.54 -8.00 9.10
CA ASN A 2 6.83 -7.87 7.68
C ASN A 2 5.70 -7.12 6.99
N ILE A 3 6.04 -6.25 6.04
CA ILE A 3 5.09 -5.67 5.08
C ILE A 3 5.35 -6.38 3.75
N VAL A 4 4.51 -7.37 3.44
CA VAL A 4 4.63 -8.21 2.25
C VAL A 4 3.81 -7.59 1.14
N VAL A 5 4.43 -7.26 0.03
CA VAL A 5 3.78 -6.60 -1.12
C VAL A 5 3.60 -7.60 -2.26
N LYS A 6 2.39 -7.68 -2.77
CA LYS A 6 2.05 -8.33 -4.04
C LYS A 6 1.99 -7.29 -5.13
N PRO A 7 2.97 -7.26 -6.08
CA PRO A 7 2.99 -6.28 -7.16
C PRO A 7 1.80 -6.44 -8.10
N TYR A 8 1.39 -5.31 -8.71
CA TYR A 8 0.39 -5.31 -9.78
C TYR A 8 0.86 -6.14 -10.99
N GLY A 9 -0.07 -6.80 -11.65
CA GLY A 9 0.21 -7.56 -12.89
C GLY A 9 0.97 -8.86 -12.69
N GLY A 10 1.35 -9.24 -11.48
CA GLY A 10 2.04 -10.49 -11.20
C GLY A 10 3.44 -10.30 -10.59
N GLY A 11 4.31 -11.29 -10.75
CA GLY A 11 5.64 -11.29 -10.13
C GLY A 11 5.68 -11.88 -8.71
N PHE A 12 6.89 -11.97 -8.16
CA PHE A 12 7.10 -12.43 -6.80
C PHE A 12 6.75 -11.34 -5.79
N SER A 13 6.14 -11.76 -4.67
CA SER A 13 5.97 -10.89 -3.52
C SER A 13 7.33 -10.57 -2.90
N TYR A 14 7.49 -9.36 -2.39
CA TYR A 14 8.69 -8.90 -1.69
C TYR A 14 8.30 -8.29 -0.34
N CYS A 15 9.28 -8.10 0.54
CA CYS A 15 9.08 -7.50 1.84
C CYS A 15 9.65 -6.08 1.87
N ARG A 16 8.92 -5.17 2.47
CA ARG A 16 9.40 -3.84 2.84
C ARG A 16 9.79 -3.85 4.33
N PRO A 17 10.79 -3.05 4.74
CA PRO A 17 11.15 -2.92 6.14
C PRO A 17 9.98 -2.34 6.95
N ASP A 18 9.87 -2.70 8.21
CA ASP A 18 8.84 -2.19 9.12
C ASP A 18 9.02 -0.69 9.42
N THR A 19 10.23 -0.14 9.28
CA THR A 19 10.50 1.30 9.36
C THR A 19 9.81 2.10 8.25
N SER A 20 9.47 1.45 7.13
CA SER A 20 8.70 2.09 6.05
C SER A 20 7.24 2.37 6.40
N TRP A 21 6.73 1.80 7.50
CA TRP A 21 5.32 1.95 7.88
C TRP A 21 4.98 3.36 8.35
N GLU A 22 3.99 3.99 7.67
CA GLU A 22 3.38 5.25 8.07
C GLU A 22 1.89 5.04 8.39
N ARG A 23 1.45 5.46 9.57
CA ARG A 23 0.07 5.32 10.06
C ARG A 23 -0.49 6.53 10.79
N GLU A 24 0.36 7.53 11.03
CA GLU A 24 0.05 8.68 11.89
C GLU A 24 -0.15 9.97 11.09
N ASN A 25 -0.19 9.87 9.75
CA ASN A 25 -0.28 11.03 8.85
C ASN A 25 0.86 12.04 9.03
N ARG A 26 2.06 11.55 9.31
CA ARG A 26 3.24 12.42 9.40
C ARG A 26 3.64 12.90 8.02
N ASP A 27 4.02 14.17 7.94
CA ASP A 27 4.59 14.71 6.72
C ASP A 27 5.85 13.95 6.31
N LEU A 28 5.99 13.65 5.02
CA LEU A 28 7.14 12.98 4.46
C LEU A 28 8.17 14.01 4.01
N TYR A 29 9.25 14.13 4.78
CA TYR A 29 10.40 14.97 4.41
C TYR A 29 11.26 14.25 3.40
N THR A 30 11.33 14.79 2.18
CA THR A 30 12.08 14.18 1.08
C THR A 30 13.56 14.48 1.22
N PRO A 31 14.43 13.46 1.35
CA PRO A 31 15.88 13.65 1.32
C PRO A 31 16.33 14.37 0.04
N ASP A 32 17.35 15.25 0.16
CA ASP A 32 17.82 16.12 -0.94
C ASP A 32 18.16 15.35 -2.23
N ARG A 33 18.62 14.11 -2.11
CA ARG A 33 19.01 13.27 -3.26
C ARG A 33 17.83 12.65 -4.01
N ILE A 34 16.61 12.66 -3.45
CA ILE A 34 15.43 12.09 -4.09
C ILE A 34 14.78 13.16 -4.97
N GLU A 35 14.74 12.89 -6.27
CA GLU A 35 14.20 13.79 -7.28
C GLU A 35 12.73 13.52 -7.60
N ARG A 36 12.28 12.26 -7.41
CA ARG A 36 10.93 11.83 -7.76
C ARG A 36 10.42 10.76 -6.80
N TRP A 37 9.17 10.90 -6.42
CA TRP A 37 8.37 9.85 -5.80
C TRP A 37 7.45 9.21 -6.82
N ASP A 38 7.47 7.89 -6.88
CA ASP A 38 6.48 7.07 -7.57
C ASP A 38 5.56 6.43 -6.53
N TRP A 39 4.37 5.94 -6.95
CA TRP A 39 3.40 5.39 -6.02
C TRP A 39 2.49 4.34 -6.65
N ALA A 40 1.84 3.54 -5.81
CA ALA A 40 0.72 2.68 -6.18
C ALA A 40 -0.34 2.69 -5.07
N PRO A 41 -1.65 2.77 -5.43
CA PRO A 41 -2.73 2.52 -4.49
C PRO A 41 -2.76 1.05 -4.09
N ILE A 42 -3.09 0.78 -2.84
CA ILE A 42 -3.15 -0.59 -2.32
C ILE A 42 -4.42 -0.87 -1.53
N VAL A 43 -4.81 -2.14 -1.51
CA VAL A 43 -5.56 -2.73 -0.41
C VAL A 43 -4.59 -3.56 0.43
N PHE A 44 -4.77 -3.57 1.75
CA PHE A 44 -3.93 -4.37 2.62
C PHE A 44 -4.74 -5.04 3.73
N VAL A 45 -4.20 -6.13 4.27
CA VAL A 45 -4.79 -6.87 5.38
C VAL A 45 -3.72 -7.15 6.43
N ARG A 46 -4.18 -7.25 7.69
CA ARG A 46 -3.36 -7.73 8.79
C ARG A 46 -3.56 -9.23 8.95
N ILE A 47 -2.47 -9.97 8.97
CA ILE A 47 -2.49 -11.42 9.19
C ILE A 47 -2.85 -11.71 10.65
N SER A 48 -3.95 -12.40 10.86
CA SER A 48 -4.45 -12.80 12.17
C SER A 48 -3.98 -14.19 12.61
N LYS A 49 -3.50 -15.01 11.65
CA LYS A 49 -3.03 -16.38 11.87
C LYS A 49 -1.76 -16.67 11.07
N ALA A 50 -0.74 -17.22 11.73
CA ALA A 50 0.48 -17.64 11.05
C ALA A 50 0.23 -18.75 10.01
N GLY A 51 0.93 -18.69 8.88
CA GLY A 51 0.76 -19.65 7.79
C GLY A 51 1.94 -19.72 6.81
N LYS A 52 2.06 -20.89 6.19
CA LYS A 52 2.97 -21.21 5.10
C LYS A 52 2.25 -22.12 4.13
N TYR A 53 2.43 -21.92 2.81
CA TYR A 53 1.71 -22.66 1.78
C TYR A 53 0.18 -22.66 1.97
N VAL A 54 -0.38 -21.48 2.19
CA VAL A 54 -1.83 -21.32 2.43
C VAL A 54 -2.61 -21.66 1.16
N GLY A 55 -3.46 -22.68 1.22
CA GLY A 55 -4.32 -23.04 0.10
C GLY A 55 -5.50 -22.08 -0.06
N LYS A 56 -5.90 -21.80 -1.31
CA LYS A 56 -6.94 -20.81 -1.67
C LYS A 56 -8.22 -20.95 -0.85
N LYS A 57 -8.73 -22.16 -0.64
CA LYS A 57 -9.95 -22.42 0.16
C LYS A 57 -9.85 -22.05 1.63
N PHE A 58 -8.65 -21.72 2.12
CA PHE A 58 -8.41 -21.37 3.51
C PHE A 58 -7.94 -19.94 3.70
N ALA A 59 -7.64 -19.21 2.62
CA ALA A 59 -7.02 -17.89 2.67
C ALA A 59 -7.84 -16.89 3.51
N SER A 60 -9.18 -16.92 3.40
CA SER A 60 -10.09 -16.06 4.17
C SER A 60 -9.99 -16.23 5.70
N ARG A 61 -9.36 -17.29 6.20
CA ARG A 61 -9.17 -17.56 7.64
C ARG A 61 -7.90 -16.96 8.21
N TYR A 62 -7.10 -16.27 7.38
CA TYR A 62 -5.79 -15.73 7.77
C TYR A 62 -5.80 -14.24 8.03
N TYR A 63 -6.91 -13.57 7.77
CA TYR A 63 -7.10 -12.14 8.06
C TYR A 63 -8.52 -11.88 8.55
N ASP A 64 -8.74 -10.81 9.27
CA ASP A 64 -10.02 -10.45 9.88
C ASP A 64 -10.45 -9.00 9.58
N ALA A 65 -9.55 -8.22 9.02
CA ALA A 65 -9.78 -6.83 8.69
C ALA A 65 -8.90 -6.39 7.52
N PHE A 66 -9.34 -5.36 6.81
CA PHE A 66 -8.63 -4.80 5.67
C PHE A 66 -8.51 -3.27 5.80
N GLY A 67 -7.63 -2.69 5.01
CA GLY A 67 -7.48 -1.25 4.88
C GLY A 67 -7.10 -0.85 3.46
N PHE A 68 -7.23 0.42 3.16
CA PHE A 68 -6.74 1.02 1.93
C PHE A 68 -5.64 2.01 2.24
N GLY A 69 -4.66 2.10 1.35
CA GLY A 69 -3.50 2.96 1.53
C GLY A 69 -2.73 3.17 0.23
N ALA A 70 -1.48 3.54 0.38
CA ALA A 70 -0.58 3.74 -0.74
C ALA A 70 0.84 3.26 -0.41
N LEU A 71 1.56 2.77 -1.40
CA LEU A 71 3.00 2.55 -1.32
C LEU A 71 3.69 3.64 -2.12
N LEU A 72 4.66 4.30 -1.50
CA LEU A 72 5.56 5.24 -2.15
C LEU A 72 6.87 4.54 -2.48
N TYR A 73 7.47 4.93 -3.60
CA TYR A 73 8.71 4.39 -4.12
C TYR A 73 9.65 5.53 -4.49
N VAL A 74 10.92 5.36 -4.21
CA VAL A 74 11.94 6.28 -4.71
C VAL A 74 12.03 6.10 -6.22
N GLY A 75 11.49 7.04 -6.98
CA GLY A 75 11.41 6.95 -8.45
C GLY A 75 12.72 7.32 -9.15
N SER A 76 13.45 8.31 -8.62
CA SER A 76 14.79 8.65 -9.10
C SER A 76 15.62 9.33 -8.02
N VAL A 77 16.93 9.13 -8.08
CA VAL A 77 17.94 9.71 -7.18
C VAL A 77 19.10 10.21 -8.01
N GLU A 78 19.34 11.53 -8.03
CA GLU A 78 20.48 12.16 -8.74
C GLU A 78 20.72 11.59 -10.16
N GLY A 79 19.63 11.42 -10.94
CA GLY A 79 19.71 10.92 -12.32
C GLY A 79 19.79 9.39 -12.45
N ALA A 80 19.70 8.63 -11.36
CA ALA A 80 19.61 7.17 -11.35
C ALA A 80 18.22 6.70 -10.95
N THR A 81 17.79 5.56 -11.50
CA THR A 81 16.56 4.88 -11.10
C THR A 81 16.94 3.69 -10.22
N PRO A 82 16.56 3.68 -8.92
CA PRO A 82 16.86 2.55 -8.05
C PRO A 82 16.11 1.30 -8.50
N ASP A 83 16.63 0.12 -8.17
CA ASP A 83 15.88 -1.12 -8.32
C ASP A 83 14.70 -1.17 -7.32
N THR A 84 13.80 -2.14 -7.51
CA THR A 84 12.60 -2.26 -6.68
C THR A 84 12.92 -2.40 -5.19
N ALA A 85 13.99 -3.09 -4.83
CA ALA A 85 14.37 -3.29 -3.43
C ALA A 85 14.79 -1.96 -2.80
N ALA A 86 15.72 -1.24 -3.44
CA ALA A 86 16.18 0.07 -2.97
C ALA A 86 15.03 1.12 -2.98
N ALA A 87 14.22 1.13 -4.03
CA ALA A 87 13.07 2.04 -4.15
C ALA A 87 12.04 1.86 -3.03
N SER A 88 11.95 0.67 -2.44
CA SER A 88 10.93 0.27 -1.46
C SER A 88 11.37 0.41 0.01
N CYS A 89 12.63 0.77 0.27
CA CYS A 89 13.21 0.72 1.62
C CYS A 89 13.15 2.04 2.38
N ALA A 90 12.69 3.12 1.77
CA ALA A 90 12.64 4.43 2.44
C ALA A 90 11.63 4.41 3.60
N ASP A 91 12.00 5.09 4.70
CA ASP A 91 11.17 5.21 5.88
C ASP A 91 9.85 5.96 5.56
N HIS A 92 8.77 5.62 6.26
CA HIS A 92 7.44 6.25 6.15
C HIS A 92 6.80 6.21 4.76
N THR A 93 7.20 5.25 3.90
CA THR A 93 6.71 5.13 2.51
C THR A 93 5.67 4.02 2.31
N SER A 94 5.34 3.25 3.34
CA SER A 94 4.21 2.32 3.36
C SER A 94 3.06 2.94 4.15
N VAL A 95 2.19 3.69 3.45
CA VAL A 95 1.04 4.38 4.05
C VAL A 95 -0.06 3.37 4.31
N LEU A 96 -0.14 2.88 5.56
CA LEU A 96 -1.03 1.81 6.01
C LEU A 96 -1.84 2.32 7.23
N PRO A 97 -2.86 3.14 6.99
CA PRO A 97 -3.61 3.82 8.04
C PRO A 97 -4.46 2.86 8.90
N PHE A 98 -4.76 3.28 10.13
CA PHE A 98 -5.66 2.61 11.06
C PHE A 98 -6.75 3.56 11.53
N PRO A 99 -7.93 3.05 11.95
CA PRO A 99 -8.31 1.64 12.13
C PRO A 99 -8.58 0.91 10.81
N LEU A 100 -8.48 -0.43 10.84
CA LEU A 100 -8.86 -1.29 9.73
C LEU A 100 -10.39 -1.48 9.69
N TYR A 101 -10.91 -1.76 8.52
CA TYR A 101 -12.32 -2.02 8.27
C TYR A 101 -12.65 -3.51 8.43
N ASN A 102 -13.86 -3.78 8.92
CA ASN A 102 -14.40 -5.15 8.91
C ASN A 102 -14.78 -5.56 7.49
N LEU A 103 -14.60 -6.83 7.15
CA LEU A 103 -14.90 -7.37 5.81
C LEU A 103 -16.35 -7.16 5.39
N ALA A 104 -17.30 -7.11 6.32
CA ALA A 104 -18.71 -6.85 6.04
C ALA A 104 -18.94 -5.49 5.34
N VAL A 105 -18.01 -4.54 5.43
CA VAL A 105 -18.09 -3.26 4.71
C VAL A 105 -18.07 -3.48 3.20
N LEU A 106 -17.36 -4.51 2.70
CA LEU A 106 -17.28 -4.83 1.28
C LEU A 106 -18.60 -5.37 0.69
N GLU A 107 -19.53 -5.83 1.54
CA GLU A 107 -20.85 -6.30 1.10
C GLU A 107 -21.82 -5.15 0.81
N GLY A 108 -21.50 -3.94 1.29
CA GLY A 108 -22.30 -2.75 1.10
C GLY A 108 -22.06 -2.05 -0.25
N PRO A 109 -22.96 -1.15 -0.67
CA PRO A 109 -22.75 -0.31 -1.85
C PRO A 109 -21.79 0.84 -1.56
N GLY A 110 -21.17 1.38 -2.61
CA GLY A 110 -20.42 2.64 -2.53
C GLY A 110 -19.01 2.52 -1.98
N ASN A 111 -18.37 1.35 -2.11
CA ASN A 111 -17.02 1.06 -1.67
C ASN A 111 -15.95 1.79 -2.52
N MET A 112 -16.11 3.10 -2.67
CA MET A 112 -15.21 3.93 -3.47
C MET A 112 -13.98 4.30 -2.68
N PHE A 113 -12.81 3.86 -3.15
CA PHE A 113 -11.51 4.33 -2.69
C PHE A 113 -10.99 5.41 -3.65
N LYS A 114 -10.71 6.60 -3.12
CA LYS A 114 -10.25 7.76 -3.89
C LYS A 114 -8.96 8.28 -3.31
N ILE A 115 -8.01 8.67 -4.18
CA ILE A 115 -6.76 9.31 -3.78
C ILE A 115 -6.60 10.63 -4.51
N PHE A 116 -6.05 11.61 -3.81
CA PHE A 116 -5.91 12.98 -4.27
C PHE A 116 -4.44 13.44 -4.14
N ARG A 117 -3.98 14.17 -5.14
CA ARG A 117 -2.77 15.00 -5.12
C ARG A 117 -3.20 16.46 -5.08
N ASN A 118 -2.91 17.13 -3.98
CA ASN A 118 -3.55 18.41 -3.67
C ASN A 118 -5.09 18.26 -3.70
N GLU A 119 -5.78 18.97 -4.59
CA GLU A 119 -7.23 18.85 -4.78
C GLU A 119 -7.61 17.98 -5.99
N GLU A 120 -6.61 17.56 -6.78
CA GLU A 120 -6.81 16.74 -7.97
C GLU A 120 -7.02 15.27 -7.58
N LYS A 121 -8.13 14.68 -8.02
CA LYS A 121 -8.37 13.25 -7.85
C LYS A 121 -7.56 12.45 -8.88
N ILE A 122 -6.51 11.77 -8.41
CA ILE A 122 -5.59 10.99 -9.27
C ILE A 122 -5.94 9.50 -9.34
N TYR A 123 -6.80 9.01 -8.42
CA TYR A 123 -7.26 7.63 -8.41
C TYR A 123 -8.69 7.52 -7.89
N SER A 124 -9.48 6.60 -8.48
CA SER A 124 -10.81 6.27 -8.00
C SER A 124 -11.20 4.88 -8.48
N LYS A 125 -11.55 4.00 -7.56
CA LYS A 125 -11.99 2.62 -7.86
C LYS A 125 -13.07 2.19 -6.89
N ASP A 126 -14.10 1.47 -7.40
CA ASP A 126 -14.97 0.64 -6.58
C ASP A 126 -14.18 -0.60 -6.16
N CYS A 127 -14.14 -0.85 -4.87
CA CYS A 127 -13.31 -1.89 -4.27
C CYS A 127 -14.12 -3.09 -3.76
N SER A 128 -15.34 -3.31 -4.24
CA SER A 128 -16.18 -4.46 -3.87
C SER A 128 -15.56 -5.81 -4.22
N ASP A 129 -14.63 -5.86 -5.19
CA ASP A 129 -14.00 -7.06 -5.74
C ASP A 129 -12.62 -7.39 -5.15
N VAL A 130 -12.13 -6.61 -4.19
CA VAL A 130 -10.73 -6.74 -3.71
C VAL A 130 -10.45 -8.01 -2.91
N GLN A 131 -11.48 -8.67 -2.38
CA GLN A 131 -11.31 -9.87 -1.55
C GLN A 131 -10.56 -10.98 -2.30
N ALA A 132 -10.92 -11.24 -3.55
CA ALA A 132 -10.25 -12.27 -4.36
C ALA A 132 -8.75 -11.98 -4.56
N ALA A 133 -8.39 -10.71 -4.76
CA ALA A 133 -7.00 -10.28 -4.90
C ALA A 133 -6.21 -10.44 -3.60
N ILE A 134 -6.83 -10.14 -2.44
CA ILE A 134 -6.24 -10.36 -1.12
C ILE A 134 -5.95 -11.85 -0.89
N GLU A 135 -6.94 -12.71 -1.13
CA GLU A 135 -6.80 -14.15 -0.92
C GLU A 135 -5.74 -14.77 -1.84
N GLU A 136 -5.68 -14.32 -3.09
CA GLU A 136 -4.61 -14.72 -4.02
C GLU A 136 -3.24 -14.27 -3.52
N ALA A 137 -3.13 -13.04 -3.04
CA ALA A 137 -1.87 -12.50 -2.51
C ALA A 137 -1.39 -13.29 -1.30
N ILE A 138 -2.27 -13.66 -0.37
CA ILE A 138 -1.95 -14.51 0.79
C ILE A 138 -1.42 -15.87 0.32
N CYS A 139 -2.11 -16.52 -0.63
CA CYS A 139 -1.68 -17.81 -1.18
C CYS A 139 -0.28 -17.71 -1.79
N ARG A 140 -0.09 -16.79 -2.75
CA ARG A 140 1.16 -16.63 -3.48
C ARG A 140 2.32 -16.20 -2.57
N SER A 141 2.09 -15.25 -1.69
CA SER A 141 3.13 -14.81 -0.75
C SER A 141 3.55 -15.93 0.19
N SER A 142 2.60 -16.72 0.68
CA SER A 142 2.88 -17.81 1.61
C SER A 142 3.65 -19.00 0.99
N GLU A 143 3.77 -19.08 -0.33
CA GLU A 143 4.64 -20.06 -1.00
C GLU A 143 6.13 -19.81 -0.66
N PHE A 144 6.53 -18.55 -0.54
CA PHE A 144 7.92 -18.13 -0.33
C PHE A 144 8.17 -17.60 1.08
N ILE A 145 7.21 -16.85 1.65
CA ILE A 145 7.32 -16.14 2.91
C ILE A 145 6.46 -16.84 3.96
N SER A 146 7.03 -17.11 5.14
CA SER A 146 6.25 -17.58 6.28
C SER A 146 5.53 -16.38 6.90
N LEU A 147 4.23 -16.31 6.69
CA LEU A 147 3.38 -15.26 7.26
C LEU A 147 3.23 -15.47 8.76
N ARG A 148 3.35 -14.38 9.53
CA ARG A 148 3.21 -14.37 11.00
C ARG A 148 2.02 -13.52 11.39
N THR A 149 1.44 -13.80 12.53
CA THR A 149 0.41 -12.93 13.12
C THR A 149 0.98 -11.53 13.30
N GLY A 150 0.24 -10.53 12.82
CA GLY A 150 0.65 -9.13 12.80
C GLY A 150 1.39 -8.68 11.54
N ASP A 151 1.80 -9.60 10.65
CA ASP A 151 2.33 -9.20 9.34
C ASP A 151 1.22 -8.53 8.50
N ILE A 152 1.63 -7.65 7.60
CA ILE A 152 0.75 -7.00 6.62
C ILE A 152 0.96 -7.66 5.26
N VAL A 153 -0.11 -7.94 4.55
CA VAL A 153 -0.08 -8.30 3.12
C VAL A 153 -0.77 -7.17 2.36
N ALA A 154 -0.02 -6.48 1.53
CA ALA A 154 -0.47 -5.37 0.69
C ALA A 154 -0.53 -5.81 -0.79
N VAL A 155 -1.58 -5.40 -1.50
CA VAL A 155 -1.80 -5.70 -2.92
C VAL A 155 -1.87 -4.39 -3.68
N GLU A 156 -1.00 -4.20 -4.65
CA GLU A 156 -1.07 -3.04 -5.56
C GLU A 156 -2.28 -3.15 -6.47
N LEU A 157 -3.05 -2.06 -6.57
CA LEU A 157 -4.28 -1.99 -7.36
C LEU A 157 -4.06 -1.45 -8.77
N THR A 158 -2.90 -0.81 -9.03
CA THR A 158 -2.43 -0.33 -10.34
C THR A 158 -0.93 -0.56 -10.49
N PRO A 159 -0.39 -0.46 -11.72
CA PRO A 159 1.06 -0.30 -11.88
C PRO A 159 1.56 0.91 -11.09
N VAL A 160 2.83 0.85 -10.66
CA VAL A 160 3.54 2.00 -10.09
C VAL A 160 3.61 3.12 -11.12
N GLN A 161 3.31 4.35 -10.71
CA GLN A 161 3.29 5.55 -11.55
C GLN A 161 3.87 6.74 -10.79
N THR A 162 4.27 7.78 -11.50
CA THR A 162 4.84 8.98 -10.90
C THR A 162 3.79 9.71 -10.05
N LEU A 163 4.18 10.07 -8.83
CA LEU A 163 3.38 10.88 -7.92
C LEU A 163 3.75 12.36 -8.00
N SER A 164 5.04 12.67 -7.77
CA SER A 164 5.55 14.05 -7.71
C SER A 164 7.03 14.10 -8.07
N GLU A 165 7.48 15.25 -8.52
CA GLU A 165 8.88 15.55 -8.76
C GLU A 165 9.30 16.76 -7.92
N ARG A 166 10.56 16.82 -7.46
CA ARG A 166 11.10 17.92 -6.65
C ARG A 166 10.88 19.30 -7.29
N LYS A 167 10.96 19.39 -8.61
CA LYS A 167 10.71 20.64 -9.34
C LYS A 167 9.31 21.20 -9.19
N ASP A 168 8.32 20.35 -8.83
CA ASP A 168 6.91 20.73 -8.66
C ASP A 168 6.63 21.29 -7.26
N GLY A 169 7.60 21.17 -6.33
CA GLY A 169 7.50 21.63 -4.94
C GLY A 169 6.64 20.73 -4.07
N ASP A 170 6.35 21.24 -2.88
CA ASP A 170 5.57 20.53 -1.87
C ASP A 170 4.16 20.20 -2.34
N MET A 171 3.64 19.05 -1.89
CA MET A 171 2.29 18.62 -2.24
C MET A 171 1.57 17.95 -1.09
N LYS A 172 0.24 18.06 -1.08
CA LYS A 172 -0.65 17.33 -0.19
C LYS A 172 -1.04 15.99 -0.82
N PHE A 173 -0.90 14.89 -0.07
CA PHE A 173 -1.30 13.56 -0.49
C PHE A 173 -2.38 13.04 0.47
N SER A 174 -3.56 12.71 -0.06
CA SER A 174 -4.70 12.32 0.77
C SER A 174 -5.57 11.28 0.10
N ALA A 175 -6.35 10.57 0.90
CA ALA A 175 -7.28 9.56 0.41
C ALA A 175 -8.55 9.49 1.24
N THR A 176 -9.64 9.03 0.60
CA THR A 176 -10.91 8.73 1.24
C THR A 176 -11.39 7.32 0.86
N PHE A 177 -12.03 6.64 1.80
CA PHE A 177 -12.78 5.41 1.54
C PHE A 177 -14.21 5.55 2.09
N CYS A 178 -15.22 5.26 1.26
CA CYS A 178 -16.63 5.48 1.59
C CYS A 178 -16.88 6.91 2.13
N GLU A 179 -16.29 7.92 1.47
CA GLU A 179 -16.33 9.35 1.84
C GLU A 179 -15.70 9.69 3.21
N ASN A 180 -15.06 8.75 3.89
CA ASN A 180 -14.33 9.02 5.13
C ASN A 180 -12.84 9.16 4.82
N ASP A 181 -12.19 10.10 5.50
CA ASP A 181 -10.74 10.31 5.39
C ASP A 181 -9.98 9.05 5.82
N THR A 182 -9.05 8.62 4.99
CA THR A 182 -8.20 7.44 5.23
C THR A 182 -6.81 7.87 5.66
N PHE A 183 -6.18 8.75 4.91
CA PHE A 183 -4.93 9.40 5.26
C PHE A 183 -4.83 10.81 4.65
N CYS A 184 -4.02 11.65 5.28
CA CYS A 184 -3.75 13.02 4.79
C CYS A 184 -2.45 13.54 5.37
N PHE A 185 -1.44 13.81 4.52
CA PHE A 185 -0.15 14.37 4.91
C PHE A 185 0.49 15.13 3.75
N ASN A 186 1.58 15.85 4.01
CA ASN A 186 2.33 16.56 2.98
C ASN A 186 3.60 15.79 2.60
N ILE A 187 3.98 15.84 1.33
CA ILE A 187 5.31 15.49 0.85
C ILE A 187 6.06 16.81 0.67
N LEU A 188 7.14 16.98 1.43
CA LEU A 188 7.95 18.19 1.52
C LEU A 188 9.31 17.95 0.87
N TYR A 189 9.73 18.86 -0.03
CA TYR A 189 10.97 18.76 -0.81
C TYR A 189 12.07 19.68 -0.32
#